data_a3cc7d210b656752c4f85f8eb04a2335
#
_entry.id   a3cc7d210b656752c4f85f8eb04a2335
#
_cell.length_a   1.000
_cell.length_b   1.000
_cell.length_c   1.000
_cell.angle_alpha   90.00
_cell.angle_beta   90.00
_cell.angle_gamma   90.00
#
_symmetry.space_group_name_H-M   'P 1'
#
loop_
_entity.id
_entity.type
_entity.pdbx_description
1 polymer ?
#
loop_
_entity_poly.entity_id
_entity_poly.type
_entity_poly.pdbx_seq_one_letter_code
_entity_poly.pdbx_strand_id
1 'polypeptide(L)'
;MEYELVYLPEKQWKGIVIPMRYTTEEYYDIQMEEKEEGYQIRLQKRKADPPIFHYPEEYEFPDKLYQSHWEKASAWGMIDEKGGKRELLACIETCPEEWSNRLIITELWVHETMRRQGVGHQLMEIAKEQARRENRRAVILETQSCNTGAIAFYRKEGFRLIGFDSCCYSNQDVQRREVRLDMGYFLD
;
A
#
# COMPACT_ATOMS: atom_id res chain seq x y z
N MET A 1 -4.20 -24.69 11.30
CA MET A 1 -5.51 -24.06 11.03
C MET A 1 -5.39 -23.43 9.67
N GLU A 2 -6.33 -23.70 8.80
CA GLU A 2 -6.40 -23.07 7.49
C GLU A 2 -7.20 -21.78 7.68
N TYR A 3 -6.56 -20.64 7.50
CA TYR A 3 -7.23 -19.34 7.53
C TYR A 3 -7.78 -19.05 6.15
N GLU A 4 -9.01 -18.61 6.08
CA GLU A 4 -9.72 -18.29 4.84
C GLU A 4 -9.80 -16.78 4.64
N LEU A 5 -9.69 -16.33 3.39
CA LEU A 5 -9.93 -14.94 3.04
C LEU A 5 -11.43 -14.68 2.97
N VAL A 6 -11.89 -13.72 3.75
CA VAL A 6 -13.31 -13.36 3.86
C VAL A 6 -13.54 -11.89 3.53
N TYR A 7 -14.73 -11.57 3.06
CA TYR A 7 -15.15 -10.19 2.92
C TYR A 7 -15.28 -9.53 4.30
N LEU A 8 -14.78 -8.32 4.42
CA LEU A 8 -14.81 -7.51 5.65
C LEU A 8 -15.89 -6.41 5.52
N PRO A 9 -17.13 -6.62 5.99
CA PRO A 9 -18.20 -5.66 5.82
C PRO A 9 -17.91 -4.32 6.51
N GLU A 10 -18.16 -3.20 5.83
CA GLU A 10 -17.91 -1.83 6.35
C GLU A 10 -18.52 -1.63 7.74
N LYS A 11 -19.78 -2.05 7.97
CA LYS A 11 -20.48 -1.89 9.25
C LYS A 11 -19.71 -2.48 10.46
N GLN A 12 -18.85 -3.47 10.23
CA GLN A 12 -18.12 -4.17 11.28
C GLN A 12 -16.66 -3.75 11.37
N TRP A 13 -16.09 -3.27 10.25
CA TRP A 13 -14.64 -3.07 10.12
C TRP A 13 -14.24 -1.61 9.93
N LYS A 14 -15.21 -0.70 9.75
CA LYS A 14 -14.93 0.74 9.59
C LYS A 14 -14.17 1.30 10.79
N GLY A 15 -13.06 1.96 10.50
CA GLY A 15 -12.22 2.61 11.51
C GLY A 15 -11.29 1.67 12.28
N ILE A 16 -11.25 0.38 11.92
CA ILE A 16 -10.24 -0.54 12.49
C ILE A 16 -8.86 -0.09 12.04
N VAL A 17 -8.00 0.18 13.01
CA VAL A 17 -6.61 0.60 12.78
C VAL A 17 -5.81 -0.58 12.26
N ILE A 18 -5.06 -0.35 11.17
CA ILE A 18 -4.13 -1.31 10.59
C ILE A 18 -2.75 -1.02 11.18
N PRO A 19 -2.12 -1.99 11.86
CA PRO A 19 -0.83 -1.76 12.51
C PRO A 19 0.31 -1.81 11.47
N MET A 20 0.38 -0.80 10.60
CA MET A 20 1.42 -0.64 9.60
C MET A 20 2.76 -0.39 10.27
N ARG A 21 3.56 -1.45 10.40
CA ARG A 21 4.88 -1.39 11.03
C ARG A 21 5.92 -2.09 10.18
N TYR A 22 7.03 -1.41 9.92
CA TYR A 22 8.16 -2.00 9.21
C TYR A 22 9.47 -1.31 9.58
N THR A 23 10.57 -2.02 9.34
CA THR A 23 11.94 -1.51 9.43
C THR A 23 12.63 -1.74 8.10
N THR A 24 13.42 -0.78 7.65
CA THR A 24 14.18 -0.91 6.43
C THR A 24 15.61 -0.39 6.58
N GLU A 25 16.55 -1.10 5.97
CA GLU A 25 17.97 -0.70 5.86
C GLU A 25 18.28 -0.05 4.51
N GLU A 26 17.26 0.12 3.66
CA GLU A 26 17.39 0.69 2.33
C GLU A 26 16.20 1.61 2.03
N TYR A 27 16.41 2.55 1.12
CA TYR A 27 15.36 3.42 0.59
C TYR A 27 15.66 3.77 -0.88
N TYR A 28 14.66 4.24 -1.60
CA TYR A 28 14.84 4.85 -2.90
C TYR A 28 15.06 6.35 -2.73
N ASP A 29 16.29 6.78 -3.02
CA ASP A 29 16.69 8.19 -3.07
C ASP A 29 16.19 8.81 -4.36
N ILE A 30 15.48 9.94 -4.25
CA ILE A 30 14.90 10.63 -5.39
C ILE A 30 15.62 11.95 -5.53
N GLN A 31 16.31 12.11 -6.65
CA GLN A 31 17.03 13.33 -7.02
C GLN A 31 16.33 13.98 -8.20
N MET A 32 16.02 15.26 -8.07
CA MET A 32 15.44 16.06 -9.13
C MET A 32 16.36 17.23 -9.41
N GLU A 33 16.74 17.39 -10.66
CA GLU A 33 17.52 18.53 -11.14
C GLU A 33 16.73 19.24 -12.23
N GLU A 34 16.54 20.54 -12.06
CA GLU A 34 16.05 21.41 -13.12
C GLU A 34 17.18 21.71 -14.09
N LYS A 35 16.92 21.58 -15.37
CA LYS A 35 17.84 21.90 -16.48
C LYS A 35 17.20 22.97 -17.33
N GLU A 36 17.99 23.64 -18.18
CA GLU A 36 17.51 24.69 -19.06
C GLU A 36 16.32 24.26 -19.94
N GLU A 37 16.31 23.03 -20.40
CA GLU A 37 15.27 22.48 -21.27
C GLU A 37 14.41 21.37 -20.62
N GLY A 38 14.36 21.28 -19.25
CA GLY A 38 13.54 20.27 -18.59
C GLY A 38 14.03 19.81 -17.22
N TYR A 39 13.68 18.57 -16.88
CA TYR A 39 13.99 18.00 -15.57
C TYR A 39 14.71 16.65 -15.73
N GLN A 40 15.70 16.42 -14.90
CA GLN A 40 16.30 15.11 -14.75
C GLN A 40 15.88 14.51 -13.42
N ILE A 41 15.26 13.33 -13.48
CA ILE A 41 14.78 12.60 -12.30
C ILE A 41 15.52 11.30 -12.21
N ARG A 42 16.09 10.99 -11.03
CA ARG A 42 16.80 9.76 -10.75
C ARG A 42 16.29 9.15 -9.46
N LEU A 43 15.86 7.89 -9.54
CA LEU A 43 15.55 7.06 -8.39
C LEU A 43 16.64 6.01 -8.24
N GLN A 44 17.28 5.99 -7.10
CA GLN A 44 18.34 5.03 -6.79
C GLN A 44 18.15 4.41 -5.43
N LYS A 45 18.30 3.09 -5.35
CA LYS A 45 18.32 2.41 -4.06
C LYS A 45 19.61 2.76 -3.30
N ARG A 46 19.47 3.16 -2.05
CA ARG A 46 20.55 3.55 -1.14
C ARG A 46 20.40 2.79 0.18
N LYS A 47 21.51 2.62 0.90
CA LYS A 47 21.48 2.17 2.28
C LYS A 47 21.02 3.29 3.18
N ALA A 48 20.20 2.93 4.17
CA ALA A 48 19.81 3.80 5.27
C ALA A 48 20.72 3.52 6.48
N ASP A 49 21.43 4.56 6.92
CA ASP A 49 22.24 4.50 8.13
C ASP A 49 21.92 5.74 8.97
N PRO A 50 21.32 5.59 10.16
CA PRO A 50 20.78 4.34 10.72
C PRO A 50 19.58 3.77 9.92
N PRO A 51 19.15 2.53 10.20
CA PRO A 51 17.91 1.97 9.65
C PRO A 51 16.70 2.87 9.90
N ILE A 52 15.76 2.87 8.97
CA ILE A 52 14.50 3.63 9.08
C ILE A 52 13.46 2.73 9.73
N PHE A 53 12.82 3.27 10.77
CA PHE A 53 11.70 2.63 11.47
C PHE A 53 10.43 3.40 11.13
N HIS A 54 9.39 2.67 10.77
CA HIS A 54 8.07 3.21 10.56
C HIS A 54 7.09 2.61 11.57
N TYR A 55 6.47 3.47 12.37
CA TYR A 55 5.50 3.09 13.39
C TYR A 55 4.21 3.90 13.19
N PRO A 56 3.04 3.26 13.23
CA PRO A 56 1.77 3.96 13.06
C PRO A 56 1.54 5.06 14.11
N GLU A 57 2.15 4.93 15.27
CA GLU A 57 2.04 5.88 16.38
C GLU A 57 2.74 7.23 16.12
N GLU A 58 3.61 7.30 15.09
CA GLU A 58 4.30 8.54 14.68
C GLU A 58 3.40 9.45 13.83
N TYR A 59 2.28 8.94 13.35
CA TYR A 59 1.37 9.66 12.47
C TYR A 59 0.10 10.06 13.21
N GLU A 60 -0.31 11.31 13.04
CA GLU A 60 -1.56 11.84 13.59
C GLU A 60 -2.79 11.10 13.01
N PHE A 61 -2.64 10.58 11.79
CA PHE A 61 -3.68 9.87 11.05
C PHE A 61 -3.24 8.44 10.72
N PRO A 62 -3.42 7.47 11.65
CA PRO A 62 -3.08 6.07 11.37
C PRO A 62 -3.96 5.47 10.29
N ASP A 63 -3.40 4.53 9.53
CA ASP A 63 -4.12 3.77 8.52
C ASP A 63 -5.31 3.01 9.13
N LYS A 64 -6.46 3.08 8.47
CA LYS A 64 -7.71 2.48 8.95
C LYS A 64 -8.53 1.98 7.77
N LEU A 65 -9.20 0.86 7.97
CA LEU A 65 -10.19 0.40 7.01
C LEU A 65 -11.38 1.36 6.92
N TYR A 66 -11.87 1.56 5.71
CA TYR A 66 -13.05 2.35 5.38
C TYR A 66 -12.98 3.80 5.88
N GLN A 67 -11.85 4.45 5.62
CA GLN A 67 -11.71 5.89 5.88
C GLN A 67 -12.75 6.67 5.09
N SER A 68 -13.28 7.72 5.69
CA SER A 68 -14.46 8.43 5.17
C SER A 68 -14.30 9.08 3.79
N HIS A 69 -13.06 9.31 3.36
CA HIS A 69 -12.76 9.86 2.03
C HIS A 69 -12.68 8.79 0.94
N TRP A 70 -12.69 7.49 1.30
CA TRP A 70 -12.74 6.39 0.35
C TRP A 70 -14.19 5.93 0.14
N GLU A 71 -14.91 6.66 -0.72
CA GLU A 71 -16.28 6.29 -1.07
C GLU A 71 -16.33 4.99 -1.88
N LYS A 72 -17.24 4.08 -1.53
CA LYS A 72 -17.41 2.77 -2.16
C LYS A 72 -16.22 1.81 -1.96
N ALA A 73 -15.41 2.02 -0.94
CA ALA A 73 -14.37 1.07 -0.59
C ALA A 73 -14.94 -0.32 -0.29
N SER A 74 -14.19 -1.34 -0.60
CA SER A 74 -14.46 -2.73 -0.23
C SER A 74 -13.20 -3.39 0.28
N ALA A 75 -13.33 -4.20 1.33
CA ALA A 75 -12.19 -4.86 1.96
C ALA A 75 -12.37 -6.37 2.07
N TRP A 76 -11.25 -7.08 1.95
CA TRP A 76 -11.13 -8.51 2.17
C TRP A 76 -9.98 -8.75 3.14
N GLY A 77 -10.05 -9.82 3.92
CA GLY A 77 -8.99 -10.10 4.87
C GLY A 77 -9.07 -11.49 5.47
N MET A 78 -8.13 -11.73 6.34
CA MET A 78 -7.98 -12.96 7.10
C MET A 78 -8.10 -12.63 8.57
N ILE A 79 -8.94 -13.38 9.29
CA ILE A 79 -9.31 -13.09 10.67
C ILE A 79 -8.97 -14.31 11.53
N ASP A 80 -8.41 -14.08 12.72
CA ASP A 80 -8.37 -15.06 13.79
C ASP A 80 -9.52 -14.80 14.78
N GLU A 81 -10.34 -15.81 15.02
CA GLU A 81 -11.44 -15.76 15.97
C GLU A 81 -11.14 -16.68 17.18
N LYS A 82 -10.19 -16.29 18.02
CA LYS A 82 -9.86 -17.03 19.23
C LYS A 82 -10.41 -16.32 20.48
N GLY A 83 -11.04 -17.11 21.35
CA GLY A 83 -11.49 -16.62 22.65
C GLY A 83 -12.53 -15.50 22.59
N GLY A 84 -13.32 -15.40 21.50
CA GLY A 84 -14.34 -14.37 21.32
C GLY A 84 -13.79 -13.01 20.92
N LYS A 85 -12.50 -12.89 20.64
CA LYS A 85 -11.88 -11.71 20.04
C LYS A 85 -11.61 -11.97 18.57
N ARG A 86 -11.87 -10.95 17.76
CA ARG A 86 -11.51 -10.93 16.32
C ARG A 86 -10.22 -10.17 16.15
N GLU A 87 -9.23 -10.82 15.61
CA GLU A 87 -7.95 -10.20 15.27
C GLU A 87 -7.75 -10.23 13.76
N LEU A 88 -7.42 -9.09 13.18
CA LEU A 88 -7.09 -8.99 11.77
C LEU A 88 -5.68 -9.52 11.54
N LEU A 89 -5.54 -10.53 10.67
CA LEU A 89 -4.24 -11.12 10.31
C LEU A 89 -3.71 -10.64 8.96
N ALA A 90 -4.60 -10.23 8.07
CA ALA A 90 -4.25 -9.65 6.79
C ALA A 90 -5.47 -8.92 6.21
N CYS A 91 -5.23 -7.90 5.39
CA CYS A 91 -6.31 -7.24 4.66
C CYS A 91 -5.81 -6.60 3.37
N ILE A 92 -6.76 -6.43 2.46
CA ILE A 92 -6.69 -5.52 1.33
C ILE A 92 -7.97 -4.71 1.30
N GLU A 93 -7.83 -3.41 1.07
CA GLU A 93 -8.95 -2.52 0.78
C GLU A 93 -8.76 -1.89 -0.58
N THR A 94 -9.83 -1.81 -1.34
CA THR A 94 -9.85 -1.22 -2.67
C THR A 94 -10.95 -0.18 -2.76
N CYS A 95 -10.70 0.88 -3.54
CA CYS A 95 -11.68 1.92 -3.82
C CYS A 95 -11.72 2.23 -5.32
N PRO A 96 -12.90 2.21 -5.97
CA PRO A 96 -13.04 2.62 -7.36
C PRO A 96 -12.76 4.11 -7.54
N GLU A 97 -11.90 4.46 -8.49
CA GLU A 97 -11.68 5.82 -8.95
C GLU A 97 -12.38 6.02 -10.29
N GLU A 98 -13.62 6.45 -10.23
CA GLU A 98 -14.54 6.43 -11.39
C GLU A 98 -14.11 7.38 -12.52
N TRP A 99 -13.66 8.59 -12.19
CA TRP A 99 -13.29 9.60 -13.19
C TRP A 99 -12.14 9.18 -14.08
N SER A 100 -11.23 8.35 -13.57
CA SER A 100 -10.06 7.84 -14.29
C SER A 100 -10.16 6.37 -14.69
N ASN A 101 -11.27 5.71 -14.32
CA ASN A 101 -11.50 4.28 -14.51
C ASN A 101 -10.39 3.39 -13.98
N ARG A 102 -9.91 3.68 -12.75
CA ARG A 102 -8.91 2.89 -12.05
C ARG A 102 -9.51 2.25 -10.80
N LEU A 103 -8.87 1.22 -10.28
CA LEU A 103 -9.09 0.69 -8.94
C LEU A 103 -7.89 1.06 -8.08
N ILE A 104 -8.12 1.73 -6.96
CA ILE A 104 -7.06 2.07 -6.00
C ILE A 104 -7.03 0.98 -4.93
N ILE A 105 -5.85 0.44 -4.62
CA ILE A 105 -5.61 -0.29 -3.38
C ILE A 105 -5.27 0.77 -2.34
N THR A 106 -6.18 0.99 -1.40
CA THR A 106 -6.03 1.99 -0.34
C THR A 106 -5.26 1.44 0.85
N GLU A 107 -5.42 0.14 1.12
CA GLU A 107 -4.74 -0.56 2.20
C GLU A 107 -4.32 -1.95 1.74
N LEU A 108 -3.12 -2.37 2.12
CA LEU A 108 -2.64 -3.74 2.00
C LEU A 108 -1.71 -4.07 3.16
N TRP A 109 -2.13 -4.97 4.00
CA TRP A 109 -1.36 -5.36 5.16
C TRP A 109 -1.42 -6.86 5.42
N VAL A 110 -0.29 -7.41 5.87
CA VAL A 110 -0.17 -8.82 6.28
C VAL A 110 0.63 -8.89 7.57
N HIS A 111 0.01 -9.46 8.60
CA HIS A 111 0.66 -9.70 9.89
C HIS A 111 1.96 -10.49 9.70
N GLU A 112 2.97 -10.22 10.51
CA GLU A 112 4.31 -10.83 10.34
C GLU A 112 4.29 -12.36 10.36
N THR A 113 3.44 -12.96 11.18
CA THR A 113 3.28 -14.43 11.28
C THR A 113 2.68 -15.05 10.02
N MET A 114 2.01 -14.26 9.18
CA MET A 114 1.35 -14.70 7.95
C MET A 114 2.15 -14.37 6.69
N ARG A 115 3.26 -13.65 6.85
CA ARG A 115 4.14 -13.30 5.72
C ARG A 115 4.82 -14.53 5.13
N ARG A 116 5.20 -14.44 3.85
CA ARG A 116 5.87 -15.50 3.07
C ARG A 116 5.08 -16.80 2.91
N GLN A 117 3.79 -16.79 3.19
CA GLN A 117 2.86 -17.91 3.01
C GLN A 117 1.92 -17.72 1.81
N GLY A 118 2.19 -16.75 0.95
CA GLY A 118 1.37 -16.46 -0.23
C GLY A 118 0.16 -15.56 0.02
N VAL A 119 -0.12 -15.19 1.29
CA VAL A 119 -1.31 -14.39 1.66
C VAL A 119 -1.36 -13.05 0.92
N GLY A 120 -0.24 -12.31 0.87
CA GLY A 120 -0.19 -11.05 0.12
C GLY A 120 -0.50 -11.20 -1.37
N HIS A 121 -0.04 -12.29 -1.99
CA HIS A 121 -0.37 -12.62 -3.38
C HIS A 121 -1.86 -12.90 -3.56
N GLN A 122 -2.47 -13.68 -2.67
CA GLN A 122 -3.91 -13.98 -2.73
C GLN A 122 -4.75 -12.69 -2.60
N LEU A 123 -4.39 -11.80 -1.68
CA LEU A 123 -5.03 -10.50 -1.53
C LEU A 123 -4.88 -9.64 -2.81
N MET A 124 -3.69 -9.63 -3.40
CA MET A 124 -3.44 -8.88 -4.63
C MET A 124 -4.26 -9.42 -5.81
N GLU A 125 -4.43 -10.75 -5.91
CA GLU A 125 -5.29 -11.35 -6.95
C GLU A 125 -6.75 -10.96 -6.77
N ILE A 126 -7.27 -10.82 -5.55
CA ILE A 126 -8.62 -10.29 -5.31
C ILE A 126 -8.80 -8.90 -5.93
N ALA A 127 -7.84 -7.99 -5.72
CA ALA A 127 -7.90 -6.66 -6.32
C ALA A 127 -7.83 -6.68 -7.85
N LYS A 128 -6.94 -7.51 -8.41
CA LYS A 128 -6.81 -7.65 -9.87
C LYS A 128 -8.07 -8.25 -10.51
N GLU A 129 -8.68 -9.26 -9.87
CA GLU A 129 -9.93 -9.87 -10.32
C GLU A 129 -11.11 -8.89 -10.22
N GLN A 130 -11.18 -8.12 -9.14
CA GLN A 130 -12.16 -7.05 -9.01
C GLN A 130 -12.03 -6.05 -10.16
N ALA A 131 -10.82 -5.58 -10.44
CA ALA A 131 -10.55 -4.64 -11.51
C ALA A 131 -10.95 -5.19 -12.89
N ARG A 132 -10.67 -6.47 -13.17
CA ARG A 132 -11.12 -7.15 -14.41
C ARG A 132 -12.65 -7.19 -14.51
N ARG A 133 -13.32 -7.62 -13.43
CA ARG A 133 -14.79 -7.73 -13.37
C ARG A 133 -15.48 -6.38 -13.56
N GLU A 134 -14.85 -5.31 -13.06
CA GLU A 134 -15.37 -3.95 -13.17
C GLU A 134 -14.89 -3.22 -14.43
N ASN A 135 -14.15 -3.88 -15.32
CA ASN A 135 -13.55 -3.28 -16.52
C ASN A 135 -12.70 -2.04 -16.22
N ARG A 136 -11.92 -2.08 -15.14
CA ARG A 136 -10.98 -1.01 -14.83
C ARG A 136 -9.75 -1.13 -15.73
N ARG A 137 -9.21 0.02 -16.17
CA ARG A 137 -8.00 0.04 -17.02
C ARG A 137 -6.70 -0.22 -16.25
N ALA A 138 -6.69 -0.01 -14.94
CA ALA A 138 -5.52 -0.21 -14.10
C ALA A 138 -5.89 -0.41 -12.62
N VAL A 139 -5.04 -1.12 -11.90
CA VAL A 139 -4.98 -1.11 -10.44
C VAL A 139 -3.81 -0.23 -10.04
N ILE A 140 -4.00 0.70 -9.12
CA ILE A 140 -2.94 1.58 -8.61
C ILE A 140 -2.84 1.48 -7.09
N LEU A 141 -1.69 1.80 -6.57
CA LEU A 141 -1.42 1.91 -5.15
C LEU A 141 -0.30 2.92 -4.91
N GLU A 142 -0.18 3.35 -3.67
CA GLU A 142 0.94 4.17 -3.22
C GLU A 142 1.76 3.46 -2.15
N THR A 143 3.01 3.88 -1.99
CA THR A 143 3.90 3.42 -0.92
C THR A 143 5.03 4.40 -0.71
N GLN A 144 5.57 4.42 0.50
CA GLN A 144 6.72 5.26 0.82
C GLN A 144 8.01 4.73 0.16
N SER A 145 8.87 5.64 -0.28
CA SER A 145 10.16 5.31 -0.93
C SER A 145 11.11 4.49 -0.04
N CYS A 146 10.93 4.54 1.28
CA CYS A 146 11.66 3.71 2.24
C CYS A 146 11.04 2.32 2.46
N ASN A 147 9.80 2.06 2.04
CA ASN A 147 9.20 0.73 2.16
C ASN A 147 9.67 -0.20 1.04
N THR A 148 10.99 -0.48 1.02
CA THR A 148 11.61 -1.27 -0.07
C THR A 148 11.10 -2.69 -0.14
N GLY A 149 10.62 -3.25 0.97
CA GLY A 149 9.99 -4.56 1.02
C GLY A 149 8.67 -4.59 0.26
N ALA A 150 7.81 -3.60 0.48
CA ALA A 150 6.54 -3.47 -0.24
C ALA A 150 6.77 -3.20 -1.73
N ILE A 151 7.70 -2.30 -2.08
CA ILE A 151 8.06 -2.00 -3.47
C ILE A 151 8.53 -3.26 -4.20
N ALA A 152 9.37 -4.08 -3.57
CA ALA A 152 9.84 -5.34 -4.14
C ALA A 152 8.69 -6.34 -4.35
N PHE A 153 7.76 -6.42 -3.40
CA PHE A 153 6.55 -7.24 -3.51
C PHE A 153 5.67 -6.76 -4.67
N TYR A 154 5.34 -5.48 -4.75
CA TYR A 154 4.50 -4.94 -5.82
C TYR A 154 5.09 -5.15 -7.20
N ARG A 155 6.41 -4.97 -7.34
CA ARG A 155 7.10 -5.27 -8.61
C ARG A 155 6.99 -6.75 -9.01
N LYS A 156 7.06 -7.67 -8.04
CA LYS A 156 6.85 -9.10 -8.27
C LYS A 156 5.41 -9.40 -8.70
N GLU A 157 4.45 -8.64 -8.17
CA GLU A 157 3.04 -8.71 -8.56
C GLU A 157 2.73 -8.04 -9.91
N GLY A 158 3.73 -7.50 -10.61
CA GLY A 158 3.60 -6.91 -11.94
C GLY A 158 3.34 -5.40 -11.95
N PHE A 159 3.38 -4.74 -10.80
CA PHE A 159 3.25 -3.29 -10.73
C PHE A 159 4.53 -2.59 -11.20
N ARG A 160 4.36 -1.44 -11.84
CA ARG A 160 5.44 -0.56 -12.29
C ARG A 160 5.30 0.80 -11.64
N LEU A 161 6.43 1.49 -11.45
CA LEU A 161 6.42 2.88 -11.02
C LEU A 161 5.74 3.73 -12.11
N ILE A 162 4.77 4.56 -11.71
CA ILE A 162 4.03 5.46 -12.60
C ILE A 162 4.18 6.94 -12.23
N GLY A 163 4.60 7.22 -11.00
CA GLY A 163 4.80 8.59 -10.51
C GLY A 163 5.36 8.62 -9.10
N PHE A 164 5.54 9.83 -8.59
CA PHE A 164 5.90 10.09 -7.21
C PHE A 164 5.42 11.48 -6.80
N ASP A 165 5.24 11.68 -5.50
CA ASP A 165 4.95 12.97 -4.90
C ASP A 165 5.93 13.21 -3.74
N SER A 166 6.68 14.30 -3.79
CA SER A 166 7.73 14.64 -2.83
C SER A 166 7.27 15.50 -1.65
N CYS A 167 5.97 15.79 -1.57
CA CYS A 167 5.37 16.57 -0.48
C CYS A 167 3.97 16.04 -0.08
N CYS A 168 3.72 14.76 -0.27
CA CYS A 168 2.43 14.14 0.02
C CYS A 168 2.12 14.07 1.52
N TYR A 169 3.10 13.68 2.31
CA TYR A 169 2.95 13.50 3.76
C TYR A 169 3.39 14.73 4.54
N SER A 170 4.42 15.42 4.04
CA SER A 170 4.97 16.62 4.64
C SER A 170 5.86 17.38 3.65
N ASN A 171 6.22 18.61 3.98
CA ASN A 171 7.21 19.39 3.22
C ASN A 171 8.66 18.82 3.34
N GLN A 172 8.86 17.76 4.12
CA GLN A 172 10.16 17.16 4.39
C GLN A 172 10.26 15.69 3.93
N ASP A 173 9.38 15.24 3.05
CA ASP A 173 9.33 13.84 2.62
C ASP A 173 10.65 13.35 2.02
N VAL A 174 11.35 14.20 1.26
CA VAL A 174 12.67 13.89 0.70
C VAL A 174 13.71 13.69 1.80
N GLN A 175 13.77 14.60 2.78
CA GLN A 175 14.70 14.55 3.90
C GLN A 175 14.41 13.37 4.83
N ARG A 176 13.14 13.05 5.02
CA ARG A 176 12.66 11.92 5.80
C ARG A 176 12.79 10.59 5.06
N ARG A 177 13.07 10.62 3.75
CA ARG A 177 13.16 9.45 2.87
C ARG A 177 11.80 8.72 2.74
N GLU A 178 10.72 9.46 2.84
CA GLU A 178 9.34 8.97 2.83
C GLU A 178 8.55 9.51 1.62
N VAL A 179 9.22 9.78 0.51
CA VAL A 179 8.56 10.23 -0.71
C VAL A 179 7.52 9.19 -1.14
N ARG A 180 6.29 9.65 -1.45
CA ARG A 180 5.25 8.79 -1.98
C ARG A 180 5.64 8.31 -3.38
N LEU A 181 5.59 7.01 -3.60
CA LEU A 181 5.73 6.37 -4.91
C LEU A 181 4.38 5.82 -5.35
N ASP A 182 3.94 6.21 -6.53
CA ASP A 182 2.73 5.65 -7.15
C ASP A 182 3.12 4.49 -8.05
N MET A 183 2.45 3.35 -7.88
CA MET A 183 2.68 2.15 -8.66
C MET A 183 1.39 1.69 -9.35
N GLY A 184 1.51 1.18 -10.56
CA GLY A 184 0.37 0.76 -11.37
C GLY A 184 0.55 -0.61 -12.01
N TYR A 185 -0.53 -1.39 -11.99
CA TYR A 185 -0.73 -2.60 -12.77
C TYR A 185 -1.76 -2.31 -13.84
N PHE A 186 -1.40 -2.47 -15.12
CA PHE A 186 -2.25 -2.15 -16.25
C PHE A 186 -3.02 -3.39 -16.71
N LEU A 187 -4.29 -3.21 -16.97
CA LEU A 187 -5.18 -4.21 -17.54
C LEU A 187 -5.36 -3.87 -19.02
N ASP A 188 -5.17 -4.86 -19.87
CA ASP A 188 -5.36 -4.75 -21.31
C ASP A 188 -6.84 -4.75 -21.68
#